data_f159563d58213c8d8daf3df164e4ab7a
#
_entry.id   f159563d58213c8d8daf3df164e4ab7a
#
_cell.length_a   1.000
_cell.length_b   1.000
_cell.length_c   1.000
_cell.angle_alpha   90.00
_cell.angle_beta   90.00
_cell.angle_gamma   90.00
#
_symmetry.space_group_name_H-M   'P 1'
#
loop_
_entity.id
_entity.type
_entity.pdbx_description
1 polymer ?
#
loop_
_entity_poly.entity_id
_entity_poly.type
_entity_poly.pdbx_seq_one_letter_code
_entity_poly.pdbx_strand_id
1 'polypeptide(L)'
;MSLRGRRWYNSPNKWAGGDFMKVLNYGSLNYDFVYQVDHITAAGETQASEQRKTFCGGKGLNQSIALAKAGAKVDQGGTVGADGQMLLDELNKYGVDTSFVQKIDGETGHAVIQVDRNAQNGILLFGGANMRQSKQEMERALDTFGPGDFLLIQNEINLLD
;
A
#
# COMPACT_ATOMS: atom_id res chain seq x y z
N MET A 1 23.37 -4.86 -12.88
CA MET A 1 24.29 -5.37 -11.82
C MET A 1 23.59 -6.57 -11.18
N SER A 2 24.13 -7.75 -11.32
CA SER A 2 23.45 -9.03 -11.00
C SER A 2 23.22 -9.17 -9.51
N LEU A 3 21.98 -9.51 -9.11
CA LEU A 3 21.59 -9.93 -7.74
C LEU A 3 22.22 -11.29 -7.33
N ARG A 4 23.19 -11.79 -8.09
CA ARG A 4 23.95 -13.01 -7.79
C ARG A 4 25.01 -12.72 -6.73
N GLY A 5 24.68 -12.91 -5.46
CA GLY A 5 25.69 -12.90 -4.40
C GLY A 5 25.21 -12.80 -2.97
N ARG A 6 23.99 -12.43 -2.71
CA ARG A 6 23.47 -12.43 -1.32
C ARG A 6 22.93 -13.83 -0.99
N ARG A 7 23.77 -14.67 -0.35
CA ARG A 7 23.34 -15.94 0.26
C ARG A 7 22.53 -15.63 1.51
N TRP A 8 21.20 -15.65 1.37
CA TRP A 8 20.26 -15.47 2.48
C TRP A 8 20.09 -16.73 3.35
N TYR A 9 20.71 -17.85 2.98
CA TYR A 9 20.61 -19.13 3.70
C TYR A 9 21.97 -19.50 4.31
N ASN A 10 22.05 -19.46 5.60
CA ASN A 10 22.96 -20.07 6.59
C ASN A 10 23.54 -19.04 7.55
N SER A 11 22.73 -18.58 8.51
CA SER A 11 23.23 -18.16 9.81
C SER A 11 22.55 -19.05 10.86
N PRO A 12 23.26 -20.01 11.45
CA PRO A 12 22.71 -20.78 12.56
C PRO A 12 22.59 -19.88 13.78
N ASN A 13 21.38 -19.82 14.37
CA ASN A 13 21.11 -19.33 15.72
C ASN A 13 21.25 -17.83 16.01
N LYS A 14 20.28 -17.04 15.56
CA LYS A 14 19.98 -15.74 16.19
C LYS A 14 18.52 -15.63 16.68
N TRP A 15 17.98 -16.71 17.20
CA TRP A 15 16.66 -16.67 17.89
C TRP A 15 16.77 -16.34 19.39
N ALA A 16 17.98 -16.02 19.89
CA ALA A 16 18.26 -15.81 21.32
C ALA A 16 18.59 -14.35 21.69
N GLY A 17 18.21 -13.39 20.89
CA GLY A 17 18.31 -11.95 21.22
C GLY A 17 17.08 -11.25 20.73
N GLY A 18 16.34 -10.57 21.60
CA GLY A 18 15.03 -9.96 21.43
C GLY A 18 14.83 -8.93 20.32
N ASP A 19 15.33 -9.16 19.13
CA ASP A 19 14.99 -8.40 17.94
C ASP A 19 13.72 -9.01 17.34
N PHE A 20 12.60 -8.30 17.51
CA PHE A 20 11.33 -8.66 16.87
C PHE A 20 11.53 -8.67 15.35
N MET A 21 11.12 -9.78 14.70
CA MET A 21 10.99 -9.83 13.24
C MET A 21 10.23 -8.63 12.74
N LYS A 22 10.78 -7.95 11.75
CA LYS A 22 10.11 -6.85 11.07
C LYS A 22 9.51 -7.34 9.77
N VAL A 23 8.48 -6.66 9.33
CA VAL A 23 7.87 -6.88 8.01
C VAL A 23 8.00 -5.59 7.21
N LEU A 24 8.74 -5.61 6.12
CA LEU A 24 8.63 -4.58 5.09
C LEU A 24 7.49 -4.98 4.18
N ASN A 25 6.41 -4.21 4.20
CA ASN A 25 5.32 -4.36 3.24
C ASN A 25 5.45 -3.28 2.18
N TYR A 26 5.72 -3.66 0.93
CA TYR A 26 5.87 -2.75 -0.19
C TYR A 26 4.69 -2.89 -1.15
N GLY A 27 3.82 -1.89 -1.21
CA GLY A 27 2.58 -2.02 -1.96
C GLY A 27 1.75 -0.74 -2.06
N SER A 28 0.59 -0.86 -2.71
CA SER A 28 -0.28 0.25 -3.07
C SER A 28 -0.91 0.95 -1.87
N LEU A 29 -1.00 2.28 -2.01
CA LEU A 29 -1.65 3.22 -1.09
C LEU A 29 -2.66 4.02 -1.91
N ASN A 30 -3.96 3.90 -1.61
CA ASN A 30 -5.03 4.49 -2.40
C ASN A 30 -6.03 5.25 -1.54
N TYR A 31 -6.68 6.22 -2.15
CA TYR A 31 -7.98 6.70 -1.69
C TYR A 31 -9.09 5.88 -2.35
N ASP A 32 -10.08 5.47 -1.57
CA ASP A 32 -11.29 4.85 -2.09
C ASP A 32 -12.43 5.88 -2.03
N PHE A 33 -12.83 6.42 -3.20
CA PHE A 33 -13.96 7.32 -3.37
C PHE A 33 -15.22 6.50 -3.65
N VAL A 34 -15.97 6.21 -2.60
CA VAL A 34 -17.17 5.36 -2.68
C VAL A 34 -18.41 6.23 -2.91
N TYR A 35 -19.09 5.98 -4.02
CA TYR A 35 -20.34 6.63 -4.41
C TYR A 35 -21.51 5.64 -4.28
N GLN A 36 -22.48 5.99 -3.45
CA GLN A 36 -23.74 5.25 -3.37
C GLN A 36 -24.62 5.68 -4.55
N VAL A 37 -25.03 4.74 -5.37
CA VAL A 37 -25.83 4.96 -6.59
C VAL A 37 -27.05 4.06 -6.61
N ASP A 38 -28.03 4.40 -7.47
CA ASP A 38 -29.20 3.55 -7.67
C ASP A 38 -28.82 2.23 -8.36
N HIS A 39 -28.03 2.33 -9.41
CA HIS A 39 -27.45 1.23 -10.18
C HIS A 39 -26.07 1.62 -10.70
N ILE A 40 -25.27 0.65 -11.17
CA ILE A 40 -23.97 0.95 -11.80
C ILE A 40 -24.21 1.69 -13.11
N THR A 41 -23.61 2.87 -13.26
CA THR A 41 -23.79 3.76 -14.40
C THR A 41 -23.46 3.07 -15.72
N ALA A 42 -24.42 3.06 -16.66
CA ALA A 42 -24.24 2.52 -17.98
C ALA A 42 -23.56 3.48 -18.94
N ALA A 43 -23.06 2.99 -20.08
CA ALA A 43 -22.46 3.82 -21.11
C ALA A 43 -23.45 4.88 -21.63
N GLY A 44 -23.05 6.15 -21.64
CA GLY A 44 -23.89 7.28 -22.11
C GLY A 44 -24.90 7.78 -21.10
N GLU A 45 -24.95 7.21 -19.91
CA GLU A 45 -25.86 7.62 -18.83
C GLU A 45 -25.22 8.68 -17.92
N THR A 46 -26.09 9.52 -17.34
CA THR A 46 -25.73 10.43 -16.25
C THR A 46 -26.70 10.23 -15.10
N GLN A 47 -26.20 9.87 -13.92
CA GLN A 47 -27.00 9.77 -12.71
C GLN A 47 -26.36 10.55 -11.55
N ALA A 48 -27.17 10.98 -10.60
CA ALA A 48 -26.69 11.57 -9.36
C ALA A 48 -26.40 10.46 -8.34
N SER A 49 -25.30 10.60 -7.60
CA SER A 49 -25.02 9.75 -6.45
C SER A 49 -25.81 10.25 -5.22
N GLU A 50 -26.30 9.33 -4.39
CA GLU A 50 -26.98 9.66 -3.14
C GLU A 50 -26.00 10.13 -2.07
N GLN A 51 -24.79 9.56 -2.06
CA GLN A 51 -23.76 9.84 -1.06
C GLN A 51 -22.36 9.58 -1.65
N ARG A 52 -21.37 10.35 -1.19
CA ARG A 52 -19.96 10.08 -1.38
C ARG A 52 -19.24 9.95 -0.05
N LYS A 53 -18.42 8.89 0.09
CA LYS A 53 -17.48 8.72 1.21
C LYS A 53 -16.07 8.54 0.69
N THR A 54 -15.07 8.97 1.47
CA THR A 54 -13.65 8.73 1.19
C THR A 54 -13.08 7.84 2.28
N PHE A 55 -12.38 6.79 1.88
CA PHE A 55 -11.68 5.88 2.78
C PHE A 55 -10.20 5.80 2.42
N CYS A 56 -9.39 5.47 3.42
CA CYS A 56 -8.04 5.01 3.19
C CYS A 56 -8.10 3.57 2.72
N GLY A 57 -7.48 3.28 1.58
CA GLY A 57 -7.50 1.99 0.93
C GLY A 57 -6.14 1.67 0.28
N GLY A 58 -6.19 0.76 -0.67
CA GLY A 58 -5.00 0.16 -1.27
C GLY A 58 -4.63 -1.15 -0.57
N LYS A 59 -4.28 -2.17 -1.36
CA LYS A 59 -3.98 -3.50 -0.81
C LYS A 59 -2.74 -3.49 0.08
N GLY A 60 -1.72 -2.66 -0.26
CA GLY A 60 -0.54 -2.48 0.59
C GLY A 60 -0.91 -1.89 1.95
N LEU A 61 -1.67 -0.79 1.98
CA LEU A 61 -2.15 -0.18 3.23
C LEU A 61 -2.93 -1.18 4.09
N ASN A 62 -3.88 -1.89 3.48
CA ASN A 62 -4.72 -2.86 4.19
C ASN A 62 -3.90 -4.02 4.78
N GLN A 63 -2.90 -4.52 4.06
CA GLN A 63 -1.98 -5.55 4.54
C GLN A 63 -1.16 -5.06 5.74
N SER A 64 -0.59 -3.84 5.66
CA SER A 64 0.17 -3.27 6.77
C SER A 64 -0.66 -3.09 8.04
N ILE A 65 -1.88 -2.57 7.91
CA ILE A 65 -2.79 -2.43 9.04
C ILE A 65 -3.18 -3.80 9.62
N ALA A 66 -3.45 -4.79 8.77
CA ALA A 66 -3.78 -6.13 9.22
C ALA A 66 -2.64 -6.79 9.99
N LEU A 67 -1.40 -6.68 9.48
CA LEU A 67 -0.20 -7.18 10.14
C LEU A 67 0.07 -6.48 11.48
N ALA A 68 -0.06 -5.14 11.51
CA ALA A 68 0.10 -4.37 12.75
C ALA A 68 -0.94 -4.75 13.80
N LYS A 69 -2.21 -4.93 13.40
CA LYS A 69 -3.27 -5.44 14.29
C LYS A 69 -3.01 -6.86 14.80
N ALA A 70 -2.29 -7.68 14.02
CA ALA A 70 -1.85 -9.01 14.45
C ALA A 70 -0.61 -8.97 15.37
N GLY A 71 -0.08 -7.79 15.67
CA GLY A 71 1.06 -7.60 16.59
C GLY A 71 2.43 -7.63 15.90
N ALA A 72 2.50 -7.61 14.57
CA ALA A 72 3.76 -7.53 13.86
C ALA A 72 4.32 -6.09 13.89
N LYS A 73 5.65 -5.95 13.90
CA LYS A 73 6.33 -4.69 13.61
C LYS A 73 6.39 -4.51 12.11
N VAL A 74 5.70 -3.50 11.60
CA VAL A 74 5.51 -3.29 10.15
C VAL A 74 6.05 -1.95 9.72
N ASP A 75 6.86 -1.98 8.69
CA ASP A 75 7.31 -0.81 7.95
C ASP A 75 6.63 -0.83 6.57
N GLN A 76 5.91 0.23 6.22
CA GLN A 76 5.28 0.40 4.91
C GLN A 76 6.24 1.07 3.94
N GLY A 77 6.49 0.43 2.80
CA GLY A 77 7.13 1.04 1.64
C GLY A 77 6.12 1.30 0.53
N GLY A 78 6.36 2.34 -0.24
CA GLY A 78 5.46 2.74 -1.33
C GLY A 78 5.57 4.21 -1.67
N THR A 79 4.63 4.71 -2.47
CA THR A 79 4.64 6.10 -2.94
C THR A 79 3.24 6.70 -2.89
N VAL A 80 3.14 7.91 -2.36
CA VAL A 80 1.92 8.72 -2.37
C VAL A 80 2.17 10.06 -3.08
N GLY A 81 1.12 10.69 -3.54
CA GLY A 81 1.18 12.04 -4.09
C GLY A 81 1.27 13.11 -3.01
N ALA A 82 1.26 14.37 -3.43
CA ALA A 82 1.27 15.52 -2.52
C ALA A 82 0.06 15.53 -1.57
N ASP A 83 -1.04 14.93 -1.98
CA ASP A 83 -2.31 14.80 -1.26
C ASP A 83 -2.37 13.59 -0.30
N GLY A 84 -1.34 12.74 -0.25
CA GLY A 84 -1.37 11.43 0.42
C GLY A 84 -1.31 11.44 1.96
N GLN A 85 -1.34 12.60 2.63
CA GLN A 85 -1.11 12.69 4.08
C GLN A 85 -2.09 11.86 4.92
N MET A 86 -3.38 11.83 4.56
CA MET A 86 -4.38 11.07 5.30
C MET A 86 -4.08 9.55 5.33
N LEU A 87 -3.45 9.00 4.28
CA LEU A 87 -3.04 7.58 4.23
C LEU A 87 -1.90 7.30 5.21
N LEU A 88 -0.93 8.23 5.31
CA LEU A 88 0.17 8.12 6.27
C LEU A 88 -0.34 8.22 7.72
N ASP A 89 -1.25 9.14 7.97
CA ASP A 89 -1.88 9.32 9.29
C ASP A 89 -2.65 8.07 9.71
N GLU A 90 -3.38 7.45 8.77
CA GLU A 90 -4.10 6.20 9.05
C GLU A 90 -3.14 5.04 9.37
N LEU A 91 -2.04 4.87 8.62
CA LEU A 91 -1.01 3.88 8.91
C LEU A 91 -0.38 4.11 10.29
N ASN A 92 0.04 5.34 10.58
CA ASN A 92 0.66 5.71 11.85
C ASN A 92 -0.27 5.46 13.05
N LYS A 93 -1.57 5.66 12.91
CA LYS A 93 -2.59 5.36 13.93
C LYS A 93 -2.56 3.90 14.39
N TYR A 94 -2.16 2.98 13.51
CA TYR A 94 -1.98 1.55 13.83
C TYR A 94 -0.54 1.18 14.16
N GLY A 95 0.37 2.15 14.30
CA GLY A 95 1.77 1.92 14.66
C GLY A 95 2.63 1.38 13.52
N VAL A 96 2.17 1.52 12.27
CA VAL A 96 2.97 1.19 11.08
C VAL A 96 3.97 2.32 10.83
N ASP A 97 5.25 1.98 10.66
CA ASP A 97 6.28 2.95 10.29
C ASP A 97 6.13 3.31 8.80
N THR A 98 6.09 4.61 8.50
CA THR A 98 5.91 5.14 7.14
C THR A 98 7.16 5.80 6.58
N SER A 99 8.32 5.62 7.21
CA SER A 99 9.60 6.26 6.80
C SER A 99 10.09 5.84 5.40
N PHE A 100 9.58 4.71 4.88
CA PHE A 100 9.85 4.23 3.53
C PHE A 100 8.74 4.57 2.52
N VAL A 101 7.75 5.39 2.91
CA VAL A 101 6.77 5.91 1.96
C VAL A 101 7.28 7.22 1.38
N GLN A 102 7.47 7.25 0.07
CA GLN A 102 7.84 8.47 -0.64
C GLN A 102 6.62 9.37 -0.85
N LYS A 103 6.84 10.67 -0.70
CA LYS A 103 5.88 11.69 -1.13
C LYS A 103 6.42 12.39 -2.36
N ILE A 104 5.69 12.33 -3.46
CA ILE A 104 6.08 12.90 -4.76
C ILE A 104 5.07 13.92 -5.25
N ASP A 105 5.46 14.72 -6.23
CA ASP A 105 4.52 15.60 -6.93
C ASP A 105 3.51 14.78 -7.74
N GLY A 106 2.26 15.24 -7.75
CA GLY A 106 1.15 14.60 -8.44
C GLY A 106 0.15 13.98 -7.47
N GLU A 107 -0.74 13.16 -8.01
CA GLU A 107 -1.88 12.60 -7.30
C GLU A 107 -1.55 11.22 -6.72
N THR A 108 -2.06 10.96 -5.53
CA THR A 108 -2.08 9.62 -4.93
C THR A 108 -2.96 8.69 -5.76
N GLY A 109 -2.64 7.40 -5.79
CA GLY A 109 -3.51 6.39 -6.39
C GLY A 109 -4.89 6.40 -5.76
N HIS A 110 -5.94 6.20 -6.56
CA HIS A 110 -7.30 6.17 -6.03
C HIS A 110 -8.21 5.23 -6.83
N ALA A 111 -9.29 4.82 -6.20
CA ALA A 111 -10.39 4.10 -6.81
C ALA A 111 -11.68 4.94 -6.76
N VAL A 112 -12.36 5.03 -7.88
CA VAL A 112 -13.76 5.48 -7.95
C VAL A 112 -14.63 4.24 -7.89
N ILE A 113 -15.40 4.10 -6.83
CA ILE A 113 -16.18 2.90 -6.53
C ILE A 113 -17.66 3.29 -6.51
N GLN A 114 -18.43 2.76 -7.44
CA GLN A 114 -19.88 2.83 -7.41
C GLN A 114 -20.40 1.60 -6.64
N VAL A 115 -21.35 1.82 -5.72
CA VAL A 115 -22.03 0.73 -5.01
C VAL A 115 -23.53 0.95 -5.16
N ASP A 116 -24.22 -0.02 -5.75
CA ASP A 116 -25.64 0.04 -5.98
C ASP A 116 -26.46 -0.45 -4.79
N ARG A 117 -27.81 -0.36 -4.88
CA ARG A 117 -28.76 -0.81 -3.84
C ARG A 117 -28.70 -2.32 -3.57
N ASN A 118 -28.17 -3.12 -4.49
CA ASN A 118 -28.00 -4.56 -4.35
C ASN A 118 -26.60 -4.95 -3.85
N ALA A 119 -25.80 -3.94 -3.41
CA ALA A 119 -24.41 -4.11 -3.01
C ALA A 119 -23.49 -4.63 -4.12
N GLN A 120 -23.89 -4.48 -5.41
CA GLN A 120 -22.98 -4.67 -6.52
C GLN A 120 -22.05 -3.48 -6.63
N ASN A 121 -20.82 -3.70 -7.10
CA ASN A 121 -19.88 -2.61 -7.28
C ASN A 121 -19.32 -2.54 -8.71
N GLY A 122 -18.97 -1.31 -9.11
CA GLY A 122 -18.17 -1.02 -10.28
C GLY A 122 -17.00 -0.15 -9.86
N ILE A 123 -15.78 -0.56 -10.23
CA ILE A 123 -14.56 0.09 -9.75
C ILE A 123 -13.73 0.56 -10.94
N LEU A 124 -13.36 1.85 -10.91
CA LEU A 124 -12.35 2.43 -11.78
C LEU A 124 -11.13 2.77 -10.94
N LEU A 125 -9.98 2.18 -11.28
CA LEU A 125 -8.73 2.39 -10.56
C LEU A 125 -7.81 3.35 -11.33
N PHE A 126 -7.28 4.34 -10.63
CA PHE A 126 -6.19 5.20 -11.09
C PHE A 126 -4.93 4.91 -10.27
N GLY A 127 -3.87 4.43 -10.91
CA GLY A 127 -2.63 4.04 -10.23
C GLY A 127 -1.88 5.19 -9.57
N GLY A 128 -1.89 6.38 -10.19
CA GLY A 128 -1.27 7.59 -9.65
C GLY A 128 0.18 7.38 -9.21
N ALA A 129 0.50 7.84 -8.01
CA ALA A 129 1.82 7.70 -7.40
C ALA A 129 2.28 6.25 -7.24
N ASN A 130 1.37 5.28 -7.11
CA ASN A 130 1.74 3.87 -7.04
C ASN A 130 2.50 3.37 -8.28
N MET A 131 2.29 4.01 -9.42
CA MET A 131 2.97 3.66 -10.69
C MET A 131 4.30 4.40 -10.87
N ARG A 132 4.81 5.04 -9.82
CA ARG A 132 6.03 5.87 -9.85
C ARG A 132 6.99 5.51 -8.72
N GLN A 133 7.05 4.21 -8.36
CA GLN A 133 8.00 3.70 -7.38
C GLN A 133 9.43 3.91 -7.87
N SER A 134 10.31 4.32 -6.96
CA SER A 134 11.74 4.48 -7.24
C SER A 134 12.50 3.23 -6.82
N LYS A 135 13.27 2.65 -7.74
CA LYS A 135 14.17 1.53 -7.46
C LYS A 135 15.16 1.86 -6.34
N GLN A 136 15.72 3.08 -6.36
CA GLN A 136 16.66 3.54 -5.34
C GLN A 136 16.04 3.54 -3.95
N GLU A 137 14.78 3.99 -3.82
CA GLU A 137 14.11 4.02 -2.52
C GLU A 137 13.71 2.62 -2.04
N MET A 138 13.32 1.73 -2.96
CA MET A 138 13.11 0.33 -2.62
C MET A 138 14.39 -0.33 -2.13
N GLU A 139 15.53 -0.11 -2.81
CA GLU A 139 16.84 -0.60 -2.37
C GLU A 139 17.23 -0.03 -1.01
N ARG A 140 17.01 1.28 -0.78
CA ARG A 140 17.21 1.92 0.52
C ARG A 140 16.39 1.27 1.64
N ALA A 141 15.13 0.97 1.37
CA ALA A 141 14.30 0.26 2.33
C ALA A 141 14.84 -1.15 2.61
N LEU A 142 15.14 -1.91 1.55
CA LEU A 142 15.65 -3.28 1.66
C LEU A 142 16.99 -3.37 2.39
N ASP A 143 17.86 -2.37 2.31
CA ASP A 143 19.16 -2.35 2.99
C ASP A 143 19.03 -2.27 4.53
N THR A 144 17.88 -1.89 5.05
CA THR A 144 17.60 -1.83 6.50
C THR A 144 17.04 -3.14 7.07
N PHE A 145 16.76 -4.13 6.20
CA PHE A 145 16.22 -5.44 6.57
C PHE A 145 17.28 -6.53 6.38
N GLY A 146 17.18 -7.59 7.14
CA GLY A 146 18.16 -8.65 7.18
C GLY A 146 17.58 -10.05 7.35
N PRO A 147 18.44 -11.06 7.55
CA PRO A 147 18.00 -12.43 7.80
C PRO A 147 17.06 -12.51 9.01
N GLY A 148 15.89 -13.08 8.83
CA GLY A 148 14.84 -13.20 9.84
C GLY A 148 13.69 -12.21 9.66
N ASP A 149 13.88 -11.15 8.87
CA ASP A 149 12.82 -10.23 8.50
C ASP A 149 12.02 -10.74 7.30
N PHE A 150 10.82 -10.20 7.11
CA PHE A 150 9.95 -10.54 5.99
C PHE A 150 9.82 -9.38 5.01
N LEU A 151 9.81 -9.71 3.73
CA LEU A 151 9.40 -8.82 2.66
C LEU A 151 8.06 -9.31 2.10
N LEU A 152 7.05 -8.46 2.18
CA LEU A 152 5.75 -8.66 1.53
C LEU A 152 5.64 -7.66 0.37
N ILE A 153 5.36 -8.15 -0.84
CA ILE A 153 5.20 -7.32 -2.03
C ILE A 153 3.77 -7.49 -2.55
N GLN A 154 3.13 -6.35 -2.84
CA GLN A 154 1.82 -6.30 -3.43
C GLN A 154 1.92 -5.65 -4.82
N ASN A 155 1.37 -6.31 -5.85
CA ASN A 155 1.66 -6.03 -7.26
C ASN A 155 0.75 -4.95 -7.92
N GLU A 156 0.09 -4.09 -7.16
CA GLU A 156 -0.61 -2.90 -7.71
C GLU A 156 0.31 -1.67 -7.76
N ILE A 157 1.58 -1.90 -7.99
CA ILE A 157 2.62 -0.88 -8.17
C ILE A 157 3.38 -1.17 -9.47
N ASN A 158 4.12 -0.19 -10.01
CA ASN A 158 5.02 -0.52 -11.09
C ASN A 158 6.10 -1.50 -10.60
N LEU A 159 6.23 -2.62 -11.32
CA LEU A 159 7.35 -3.52 -11.13
C LEU A 159 8.60 -2.82 -11.68
N LEU A 160 9.64 -2.78 -10.85
CA LEU A 160 10.94 -2.24 -11.25
C LEU A 160 11.70 -3.37 -11.95
N ASP A 161 12.02 -3.19 -13.23
CA ASP A 161 12.86 -4.08 -14.02
C ASP A 161 14.33 -4.10 -13.51
#